data_6f65d6432be898690212ebe235768b9d
#
_entry.id   6f65d6432be898690212ebe235768b9d
#
_cell.length_a   1.000
_cell.length_b   1.000
_cell.length_c   1.000
_cell.angle_alpha   90.00
_cell.angle_beta   90.00
_cell.angle_gamma   90.00
#
_symmetry.space_group_name_H-M   'P 1'
#
loop_
_entity.id
_entity.type
_entity.pdbx_description
1 polymer ?
#
loop_
_entity_poly.entity_id
_entity_poly.type
_entity_poly.pdbx_seq_one_letter_code
_entity_poly.pdbx_strand_id
1 'polypeptide(L)'
;ELENFFSEKPMDSLLYSIAINNMEKRNATVLKQFHELITENSFVLIGRCGNYIYKNDEDVTTLFIHSDMDSKIERTMHKQNMDRIKAKELIEYVDSKREAFHKRYTDETWGDARNYQLTVNSSVLGVEQTAEQIIAFIDKKHR
;
A
#
# COMPACT_ATOMS: atom_id res chain seq x y z
N GLU A 1 -17.37 4.64 10.10
CA GLU A 1 -16.17 4.11 10.83
C GLU A 1 -15.21 3.36 9.90
N LEU A 2 -15.71 2.59 8.94
CA LEU A 2 -14.90 1.86 7.96
C LEU A 2 -14.21 2.78 6.94
N GLU A 3 -14.83 3.90 6.52
CA GLU A 3 -14.23 4.88 5.62
C GLU A 3 -12.93 5.48 6.19
N ASN A 4 -12.84 5.66 7.51
CA ASN A 4 -11.62 6.14 8.16
C ASN A 4 -10.52 5.08 8.26
N PHE A 5 -10.86 3.79 8.21
CA PHE A 5 -9.89 2.69 8.18
C PHE A 5 -9.16 2.62 6.83
N PHE A 6 -9.85 2.99 5.73
CA PHE A 6 -9.31 2.99 4.37
C PHE A 6 -8.65 4.32 3.96
N SER A 7 -8.82 5.40 4.75
CA SER A 7 -8.19 6.67 4.43
C SER A 7 -6.68 6.60 4.73
N GLU A 8 -5.86 7.17 3.85
CA GLU A 8 -4.41 7.38 4.08
C GLU A 8 -4.13 8.44 5.17
N LYS A 9 -5.00 8.60 6.15
CA LYS A 9 -4.72 9.48 7.29
C LYS A 9 -3.57 8.91 8.12
N PRO A 10 -2.73 9.80 8.68
CA PRO A 10 -1.61 9.38 9.53
C PRO A 10 -2.07 8.41 10.62
N MET A 11 -1.16 7.54 11.03
CA MET A 11 -1.36 6.40 11.94
C MET A 11 -1.85 6.73 13.36
N ASP A 12 -2.35 7.92 13.62
CA ASP A 12 -2.71 8.43 14.95
C ASP A 12 -4.16 8.18 15.37
N SER A 13 -4.95 7.42 14.60
CA SER A 13 -6.32 7.13 15.03
C SER A 13 -6.34 6.03 16.11
N LEU A 14 -7.11 6.24 17.16
CA LEU A 14 -7.34 5.28 18.25
C LEU A 14 -7.80 3.90 17.71
N LEU A 15 -8.61 3.89 16.66
CA LEU A 15 -9.07 2.67 15.98
C LEU A 15 -7.93 1.90 15.33
N TYR A 16 -6.92 2.61 14.78
CA TYR A 16 -5.71 1.99 14.24
C TYR A 16 -4.88 1.33 15.35
N SER A 17 -4.74 1.99 16.50
CA SER A 17 -4.04 1.43 17.67
C SER A 17 -4.76 0.19 18.23
N ILE A 18 -6.08 0.21 18.27
CA ILE A 18 -6.91 -0.93 18.72
C ILE A 18 -6.81 -2.10 17.72
N ALA A 19 -6.86 -1.82 16.42
CA ALA A 19 -6.68 -2.83 15.39
C ALA A 19 -5.28 -3.48 15.49
N ILE A 20 -4.24 -2.69 15.73
CA ILE A 20 -2.86 -3.16 15.92
C ILE A 20 -2.74 -4.08 17.16
N ASN A 21 -3.24 -3.65 18.31
CA ASN A 21 -3.13 -4.44 19.54
C ASN A 21 -3.90 -5.76 19.48
N ASN A 22 -4.95 -5.84 18.68
CA ASN A 22 -5.70 -7.07 18.46
C ASN A 22 -5.09 -7.98 17.37
N MET A 23 -4.21 -7.48 16.51
CA MET A 23 -3.59 -8.27 15.44
C MET A 23 -2.52 -9.26 15.94
N GLU A 24 -1.91 -9.03 17.10
CA GLU A 24 -0.92 -9.97 17.67
C GLU A 24 -1.51 -11.37 17.97
N LYS A 25 -2.81 -11.47 18.13
CA LYS A 25 -3.49 -12.75 18.39
C LYS A 25 -4.46 -13.19 17.27
N ARG A 26 -4.68 -12.40 16.22
CA ARG A 26 -5.84 -12.56 15.32
C ARG A 26 -5.62 -12.25 13.85
N ASN A 27 -4.42 -12.43 13.31
CA ASN A 27 -4.19 -12.21 11.87
C ASN A 27 -5.29 -12.87 11.00
N ALA A 28 -5.69 -14.09 11.32
CA ALA A 28 -6.75 -14.80 10.57
C ALA A 28 -8.14 -14.16 10.70
N THR A 29 -8.49 -13.55 11.84
CA THR A 29 -9.85 -13.03 12.08
C THR A 29 -10.08 -11.68 11.44
N VAL A 30 -9.09 -10.76 11.53
CA VAL A 30 -9.17 -9.44 10.86
C VAL A 30 -9.15 -9.63 9.35
N LEU A 31 -8.32 -10.55 8.85
CA LEU A 31 -8.25 -10.90 7.44
C LEU A 31 -9.56 -11.50 6.94
N LYS A 32 -10.19 -12.37 7.73
CA LYS A 32 -11.48 -12.96 7.41
C LYS A 32 -12.61 -11.93 7.39
N GLN A 33 -12.65 -11.02 8.36
CA GLN A 33 -13.62 -9.92 8.38
C GLN A 33 -13.42 -8.95 7.19
N PHE A 34 -12.17 -8.70 6.81
CA PHE A 34 -11.86 -7.94 5.60
C PHE A 34 -12.39 -8.64 4.35
N HIS A 35 -12.16 -9.93 4.24
CA HIS A 35 -12.63 -10.74 3.13
C HIS A 35 -14.16 -10.76 3.05
N GLU A 36 -14.85 -10.94 4.17
CA GLU A 36 -16.31 -10.92 4.23
C GLU A 36 -16.94 -9.57 3.81
N LEU A 37 -16.21 -8.45 4.02
CA LEU A 37 -16.67 -7.11 3.63
C LEU A 37 -16.45 -6.77 2.14
N ILE A 38 -15.55 -7.49 1.47
CA ILE A 38 -15.08 -7.15 0.12
C ILE A 38 -15.59 -8.15 -0.94
N THR A 39 -16.13 -9.29 -0.54
CA THR A 39 -16.47 -10.43 -1.42
C THR A 39 -17.55 -10.18 -2.48
N GLU A 40 -18.28 -9.07 -2.42
CA GLU A 40 -19.37 -8.83 -3.37
C GLU A 40 -19.00 -7.92 -4.56
N ASN A 41 -17.84 -7.25 -4.53
CA ASN A 41 -17.46 -6.29 -5.56
C ASN A 41 -15.96 -6.26 -5.84
N SER A 42 -15.56 -5.82 -7.05
CA SER A 42 -14.18 -5.49 -7.36
C SER A 42 -13.69 -4.34 -6.47
N PHE A 43 -12.45 -4.43 -5.96
CA PHE A 43 -11.88 -3.44 -5.07
C PHE A 43 -10.43 -3.12 -5.40
N VAL A 44 -9.97 -1.98 -4.92
CA VAL A 44 -8.55 -1.61 -4.89
C VAL A 44 -8.14 -1.38 -3.45
N LEU A 45 -7.23 -2.22 -2.93
CA LEU A 45 -6.69 -2.11 -1.57
C LEU A 45 -5.32 -1.44 -1.59
N ILE A 46 -5.21 -0.29 -0.91
CA ILE A 46 -3.95 0.46 -0.82
C ILE A 46 -3.29 0.23 0.53
N GLY A 47 -2.10 -0.37 0.51
CA GLY A 47 -1.32 -0.67 1.71
C GLY A 47 -1.90 -1.82 2.56
N ARG A 48 -1.76 -1.71 3.88
CA ARG A 48 -2.34 -2.67 4.87
C ARG A 48 -1.91 -4.13 4.68
N CYS A 49 -0.71 -4.36 4.14
CA CYS A 49 -0.21 -5.70 3.84
C CYS A 49 -1.11 -6.50 2.89
N GLY A 50 -1.85 -5.83 1.99
CA GLY A 50 -2.75 -6.48 1.05
C GLY A 50 -2.07 -7.54 0.20
N ASN A 51 -0.82 -7.32 -0.22
CA ASN A 51 -0.01 -8.30 -0.94
C ASN A 51 0.20 -9.60 -0.15
N TYR A 52 0.38 -9.51 1.16
CA TYR A 52 0.57 -10.67 2.03
C TYR A 52 -0.75 -11.40 2.31
N ILE A 53 -1.82 -10.63 2.53
CA ILE A 53 -3.17 -11.15 2.82
C ILE A 53 -3.68 -11.99 1.68
N TYR A 54 -3.56 -11.46 0.45
CA TYR A 54 -4.12 -12.05 -0.76
C TYR A 54 -3.06 -12.75 -1.64
N LYS A 55 -1.89 -13.10 -1.09
CA LYS A 55 -0.79 -13.69 -1.87
C LYS A 55 -1.13 -15.01 -2.58
N ASN A 56 -2.11 -15.74 -2.08
CA ASN A 56 -2.55 -17.03 -2.62
C ASN A 56 -3.91 -16.92 -3.35
N ASP A 57 -4.44 -15.71 -3.54
CA ASP A 57 -5.70 -15.49 -4.22
C ASP A 57 -5.42 -15.18 -5.70
N GLU A 58 -5.88 -16.07 -6.58
CA GLU A 58 -5.64 -16.00 -8.03
C GLU A 58 -6.39 -14.80 -8.67
N ASP A 59 -7.50 -14.38 -8.08
CA ASP A 59 -8.30 -13.26 -8.58
C ASP A 59 -7.72 -11.89 -8.16
N VAL A 60 -6.76 -11.87 -7.24
CA VAL A 60 -6.12 -10.65 -6.78
C VAL A 60 -4.77 -10.42 -7.48
N THR A 61 -4.55 -9.21 -7.94
CA THR A 61 -3.25 -8.78 -8.47
C THR A 61 -2.53 -7.93 -7.44
N THR A 62 -1.36 -8.40 -6.99
CA THR A 62 -0.53 -7.69 -6.01
C THR A 62 0.50 -6.82 -6.70
N LEU A 63 0.54 -5.53 -6.32
CA LEU A 63 1.37 -4.50 -6.97
C LEU A 63 2.23 -3.76 -5.94
N PHE A 64 3.45 -3.41 -6.33
CA PHE A 64 4.26 -2.45 -5.61
C PHE A 64 4.69 -1.31 -6.54
N ILE A 65 4.25 -0.10 -6.22
CA ILE A 65 4.60 1.11 -6.96
C ILE A 65 5.61 1.90 -6.15
N HIS A 66 6.78 2.10 -6.69
CA HIS A 66 7.81 2.95 -6.10
C HIS A 66 8.15 4.13 -7.01
N SER A 67 8.98 5.03 -6.53
CA SER A 67 9.43 6.22 -7.25
C SER A 67 10.79 6.64 -6.74
N ASP A 68 11.58 7.29 -7.58
CA ASP A 68 12.84 7.87 -7.18
C ASP A 68 12.62 8.99 -6.15
N MET A 69 13.59 9.21 -5.28
CA MET A 69 13.45 10.18 -4.18
C MET A 69 13.15 11.60 -4.68
N ASP A 70 13.82 12.03 -5.75
CA ASP A 70 13.61 13.38 -6.30
C ASP A 70 12.16 13.55 -6.82
N SER A 71 11.63 12.57 -7.54
CA SER A 71 10.25 12.57 -8.02
C SER A 71 9.23 12.54 -6.88
N LYS A 72 9.52 11.79 -5.80
CA LYS A 72 8.70 11.80 -4.58
C LYS A 72 8.68 13.18 -3.94
N ILE A 73 9.85 13.82 -3.82
CA ILE A 73 9.99 15.15 -3.20
C ILE A 73 9.21 16.18 -3.99
N GLU A 74 9.41 16.27 -5.31
CA GLU A 74 8.69 17.23 -6.15
C GLU A 74 7.18 17.09 -6.03
N ARG A 75 6.67 15.87 -6.13
CA ARG A 75 5.24 15.60 -5.98
C ARG A 75 4.72 15.98 -4.59
N THR A 76 5.49 15.70 -3.54
CA THR A 76 5.12 16.03 -2.16
C THR A 76 5.14 17.54 -1.92
N MET A 77 6.14 18.25 -2.43
CA MET A 77 6.20 19.72 -2.39
C MET A 77 4.94 20.35 -2.99
N HIS A 78 4.56 19.90 -4.19
CA HIS A 78 3.35 20.41 -4.85
C HIS A 78 2.07 20.06 -4.10
N LYS A 79 1.92 18.80 -3.68
CA LYS A 79 0.69 18.33 -3.03
C LYS A 79 0.47 18.93 -1.64
N GLN A 80 1.55 19.15 -0.88
CA GLN A 80 1.49 19.60 0.50
C GLN A 80 1.89 21.07 0.68
N ASN A 81 2.24 21.77 -0.40
CA ASN A 81 2.71 23.17 -0.39
C ASN A 81 3.83 23.39 0.64
N MET A 82 4.88 22.59 0.59
CA MET A 82 6.01 22.65 1.51
C MET A 82 7.35 22.74 0.77
N ASP A 83 8.40 23.13 1.47
CA ASP A 83 9.75 23.17 0.93
C ASP A 83 10.36 21.77 0.75
N ARG A 84 11.47 21.68 0.00
CA ARG A 84 12.16 20.43 -0.34
C ARG A 84 12.65 19.65 0.88
N ILE A 85 13.15 20.36 1.90
CA ILE A 85 13.71 19.72 3.10
C ILE A 85 12.59 19.04 3.87
N LYS A 86 11.51 19.75 4.15
CA LYS A 86 10.33 19.18 4.84
C LYS A 86 9.68 18.06 4.04
N ALA A 87 9.61 18.19 2.72
CA ALA A 87 9.07 17.14 1.86
C ALA A 87 9.90 15.85 1.98
N LYS A 88 11.22 15.96 1.96
CA LYS A 88 12.12 14.81 2.14
C LYS A 88 11.95 14.16 3.51
N GLU A 89 11.98 14.95 4.58
CA GLU A 89 11.78 14.45 5.95
C GLU A 89 10.44 13.73 6.11
N LEU A 90 9.37 14.30 5.55
CA LEU A 90 8.04 13.67 5.58
C LEU A 90 8.03 12.33 4.84
N ILE A 91 8.65 12.25 3.67
CA ILE A 91 8.73 11.00 2.88
C ILE A 91 9.50 9.94 3.65
N GLU A 92 10.67 10.26 4.19
CA GLU A 92 11.52 9.33 4.95
C GLU A 92 10.77 8.84 6.19
N TYR A 93 10.08 9.72 6.90
CA TYR A 93 9.26 9.36 8.05
C TYR A 93 8.11 8.40 7.67
N VAL A 94 7.35 8.73 6.64
CA VAL A 94 6.20 7.92 6.20
C VAL A 94 6.66 6.56 5.68
N ASP A 95 7.70 6.52 4.86
CA ASP A 95 8.21 5.26 4.30
C ASP A 95 8.81 4.37 5.39
N SER A 96 9.53 4.92 6.39
CA SER A 96 10.02 4.15 7.54
C SER A 96 8.89 3.53 8.37
N LYS A 97 7.77 4.25 8.53
CA LYS A 97 6.58 3.72 9.21
C LYS A 97 5.90 2.60 8.43
N ARG A 98 5.81 2.72 7.11
CA ARG A 98 5.25 1.67 6.23
C ARG A 98 6.11 0.41 6.27
N GLU A 99 7.43 0.57 6.18
CA GLU A 99 8.38 -0.54 6.26
C GLU A 99 8.28 -1.27 7.60
N ALA A 100 8.32 -0.53 8.72
CA ALA A 100 8.20 -1.10 10.06
C ALA A 100 6.86 -1.82 10.25
N PHE A 101 5.77 -1.24 9.75
CA PHE A 101 4.45 -1.86 9.79
C PHE A 101 4.42 -3.16 8.99
N HIS A 102 4.91 -3.14 7.74
CA HIS A 102 4.93 -4.32 6.88
C HIS A 102 5.76 -5.44 7.52
N LYS A 103 6.98 -5.13 7.96
CA LYS A 103 7.88 -6.08 8.63
C LYS A 103 7.24 -6.71 9.87
N ARG A 104 6.57 -5.90 10.69
CA ARG A 104 5.92 -6.37 11.93
C ARG A 104 4.82 -7.40 11.66
N TYR A 105 4.04 -7.21 10.60
CA TYR A 105 2.84 -8.03 10.36
C TYR A 105 3.03 -9.17 9.37
N THR A 106 4.06 -9.11 8.52
CA THR A 106 4.30 -10.10 7.47
C THR A 106 5.61 -10.84 7.64
N ASP A 107 6.53 -10.30 8.44
CA ASP A 107 7.94 -10.67 8.51
C ASP A 107 8.71 -10.54 7.18
N GLU A 108 8.07 -10.01 6.14
CA GLU A 108 8.65 -9.75 4.83
C GLU A 108 9.33 -8.38 4.76
N THR A 109 10.24 -8.20 3.81
CA THR A 109 10.81 -6.89 3.49
C THR A 109 9.85 -6.10 2.61
N TRP A 110 9.50 -4.89 3.05
CA TRP A 110 8.63 -3.99 2.30
C TRP A 110 9.27 -3.60 0.97
N GLY A 111 8.55 -3.77 -0.14
CA GLY A 111 9.03 -3.47 -1.47
C GLY A 111 9.95 -4.53 -2.10
N ASP A 112 10.15 -5.67 -1.46
CA ASP A 112 10.85 -6.80 -2.10
C ASP A 112 10.00 -7.32 -3.26
N ALA A 113 10.52 -7.19 -4.48
CA ALA A 113 9.82 -7.53 -5.72
C ALA A 113 9.27 -8.97 -5.74
N ARG A 114 9.88 -9.89 -4.99
CA ARG A 114 9.45 -11.29 -4.89
C ARG A 114 8.10 -11.47 -4.20
N ASN A 115 7.64 -10.46 -3.46
CA ASN A 115 6.38 -10.48 -2.71
C ASN A 115 5.21 -9.85 -3.49
N TYR A 116 5.44 -9.47 -4.76
CA TYR A 116 4.45 -8.82 -5.61
C TYR A 116 4.44 -9.43 -7.01
N GLN A 117 3.30 -9.45 -7.66
CA GLN A 117 3.19 -9.92 -9.04
C GLN A 117 3.71 -8.91 -10.06
N LEU A 118 3.63 -7.62 -9.71
CA LEU A 118 4.20 -6.54 -10.51
C LEU A 118 4.81 -5.47 -9.60
N THR A 119 6.04 -5.07 -9.92
CA THR A 119 6.73 -3.95 -9.26
C THR A 119 7.12 -2.93 -10.32
N VAL A 120 6.73 -1.66 -10.13
CA VAL A 120 6.96 -0.60 -11.12
C VAL A 120 7.57 0.65 -10.49
N ASN A 121 8.49 1.29 -11.23
CA ASN A 121 9.00 2.62 -10.90
C ASN A 121 8.20 3.69 -11.67
N SER A 122 7.34 4.41 -10.96
CA SER A 122 6.50 5.46 -11.55
C SER A 122 7.26 6.72 -11.99
N SER A 123 8.54 6.86 -11.63
CA SER A 123 9.36 7.98 -12.10
C SER A 123 9.78 7.85 -13.56
N VAL A 124 9.78 6.64 -14.10
CA VAL A 124 10.24 6.37 -15.48
C VAL A 124 9.24 6.86 -16.52
N LEU A 125 7.97 6.54 -16.30
CA LEU A 125 6.90 6.84 -17.26
C LEU A 125 5.95 7.95 -16.78
N GLY A 126 6.06 8.38 -15.53
CA GLY A 126 5.06 9.23 -14.90
C GLY A 126 3.80 8.46 -14.47
N VAL A 127 2.88 9.15 -13.80
CA VAL A 127 1.73 8.52 -13.16
C VAL A 127 0.78 7.89 -14.18
N GLU A 128 0.43 8.62 -15.22
CA GLU A 128 -0.59 8.22 -16.21
C GLU A 128 -0.15 6.99 -17.00
N GLN A 129 1.03 7.03 -17.60
CA GLN A 129 1.55 5.89 -18.37
C GLN A 129 1.85 4.68 -17.49
N THR A 130 2.26 4.90 -16.24
CA THR A 130 2.42 3.80 -15.26
C THR A 130 1.07 3.13 -14.99
N ALA A 131 0.01 3.89 -14.82
CA ALA A 131 -1.34 3.35 -14.63
C ALA A 131 -1.81 2.54 -15.86
N GLU A 132 -1.56 3.01 -17.08
CA GLU A 132 -1.85 2.28 -18.32
C GLU A 132 -1.14 0.93 -18.37
N GLN A 133 0.14 0.88 -18.00
CA GLN A 133 0.91 -0.37 -17.95
C GLN A 133 0.37 -1.35 -16.91
N ILE A 134 -0.05 -0.85 -15.75
CA ILE A 134 -0.67 -1.66 -14.71
C ILE A 134 -2.00 -2.25 -15.21
N ILE A 135 -2.85 -1.45 -15.82
CA ILE A 135 -4.13 -1.91 -16.39
C ILE A 135 -3.88 -2.98 -17.46
N ALA A 136 -2.93 -2.74 -18.37
CA ALA A 136 -2.58 -3.71 -19.40
C ALA A 136 -2.07 -5.04 -18.84
N PHE A 137 -1.34 -5.01 -17.72
CA PHE A 137 -0.89 -6.21 -17.02
C PHE A 137 -2.08 -6.97 -16.42
N ILE A 138 -2.99 -6.26 -15.72
CA ILE A 138 -4.18 -6.85 -15.08
C ILE A 138 -5.07 -7.50 -16.15
N ASP A 139 -5.33 -6.81 -17.25
CA ASP A 139 -6.14 -7.33 -18.35
C ASP A 139 -5.57 -8.61 -18.97
N LYS A 140 -4.25 -8.72 -19.05
CA LYS A 140 -3.59 -9.91 -19.59
C LYS A 140 -3.62 -11.07 -18.60
N LYS A 141 -3.53 -10.78 -17.30
CA LYS A 141 -3.57 -11.81 -16.26
C LYS A 141 -4.96 -12.48 -16.18
N HIS A 142 -6.03 -11.72 -16.34
CA HIS A 142 -7.41 -12.18 -16.15
C HIS A 142 -8.12 -12.55 -17.46
N ARG A 143 -7.40 -12.74 -18.57
CA ARG A 143 -7.88 -13.34 -19.83
C ARG A 143 -7.70 -14.84 -19.83
#